data_d7cf87a25df0df6d87966e849df42323
#
_entry.id   d7cf87a25df0df6d87966e849df42323
#
_cell.length_a   1.000
_cell.length_b   1.000
_cell.length_c   1.000
_cell.angle_alpha   90.00
_cell.angle_beta   90.00
_cell.angle_gamma   90.00
#
_symmetry.space_group_name_H-M   'P 1'
#
loop_
_entity.id
_entity.type
_entity.pdbx_description
1 polymer ?
#
loop_
_entity_poly.entity_id
_entity_poly.type
_entity_poly.pdbx_seq_one_letter_code
_entity_poly.pdbx_strand_id
1 'polypeptide(L)'
;MSYIEVIDEVKKYQMGDTEIIANDHINFSIEQGEVAVILGPSGAGKSTVLNILGGMDSCDSGQIIIDGVDIANYNAHELTTYRRNDVGFVFQFYNLVPNLTAKENVELASQIVEEALDPEEVLLQVGLGRRMNNFPAQLSGGEQQRVTIA
;
A
#
# COMPACT_ATOMS: atom_id res chain seq x y z
N MET A 1 -3.74 -21.87 -6.71
CA MET A 1 -4.96 -21.24 -6.18
C MET A 1 -4.68 -19.76 -6.10
N SER A 2 -5.44 -18.93 -6.79
CA SER A 2 -5.21 -17.48 -6.80
C SER A 2 -5.31 -16.93 -5.38
N TYR A 3 -4.34 -16.10 -5.00
CA TYR A 3 -4.35 -15.38 -3.73
C TYR A 3 -5.10 -14.05 -3.85
N ILE A 4 -4.91 -13.37 -4.98
CA ILE A 4 -5.64 -12.16 -5.35
C ILE A 4 -6.42 -12.44 -6.63
N GLU A 5 -7.71 -12.10 -6.65
CA GLU A 5 -8.55 -12.12 -7.85
C GLU A 5 -9.30 -10.79 -7.96
N VAL A 6 -9.12 -10.13 -9.09
CA VAL A 6 -9.87 -8.94 -9.46
C VAL A 6 -10.80 -9.33 -10.59
N ILE A 7 -12.11 -9.18 -10.40
CA ILE A 7 -13.13 -9.64 -11.32
C ILE A 7 -14.05 -8.47 -11.67
N ASP A 8 -14.03 -8.08 -12.93
CA ASP A 8 -14.91 -7.06 -13.51
C ASP A 8 -14.91 -5.73 -12.76
N GLU A 9 -13.72 -5.34 -12.25
CA GLU A 9 -13.54 -4.17 -11.39
C GLU A 9 -13.73 -2.87 -12.20
N VAL A 10 -14.60 -2.00 -11.67
CA VAL A 10 -14.85 -0.66 -12.22
C VAL A 10 -14.66 0.39 -11.13
N LYS A 11 -13.92 1.44 -11.46
CA LYS A 11 -13.79 2.62 -10.61
C LYS A 11 -14.03 3.90 -11.40
N LYS A 12 -14.88 4.75 -10.86
CA LYS A 12 -15.25 6.05 -11.44
C LYS A 12 -15.01 7.16 -10.43
N TYR A 13 -14.62 8.32 -10.93
CA TYR A 13 -14.50 9.53 -10.13
C TYR A 13 -15.35 10.64 -10.73
N GLN A 14 -16.11 11.32 -9.90
CA GLN A 14 -16.86 12.50 -10.30
C GLN A 14 -15.99 13.75 -10.17
N MET A 15 -15.74 14.44 -11.27
CA MET A 15 -15.02 15.71 -11.32
C MET A 15 -15.93 16.83 -11.84
N GLY A 16 -16.65 17.48 -10.92
CA GLY A 16 -17.70 18.44 -11.28
C GLY A 16 -18.82 17.74 -12.06
N ASP A 17 -19.11 18.21 -13.26
CA ASP A 17 -20.15 17.62 -14.14
C ASP A 17 -19.62 16.48 -15.04
N THR A 18 -18.35 16.11 -14.89
CA THR A 18 -17.72 15.05 -15.72
C THR A 18 -17.43 13.82 -14.87
N GLU A 19 -17.84 12.64 -15.37
CA GLU A 19 -17.43 11.34 -14.82
C GLU A 19 -16.18 10.83 -15.54
N ILE A 20 -15.17 10.44 -14.77
CA ILE A 20 -13.94 9.82 -15.27
C ILE A 20 -13.93 8.36 -14.86
N ILE A 21 -13.86 7.45 -15.81
CA ILE A 21 -13.67 6.03 -15.56
C ILE A 21 -12.16 5.80 -15.41
N ALA A 22 -11.72 5.54 -14.18
CA ALA A 22 -10.32 5.27 -13.88
C ALA A 22 -9.95 3.82 -14.16
N ASN A 23 -10.83 2.89 -13.83
CA ASN A 23 -10.72 1.48 -14.13
C ASN A 23 -12.00 1.02 -14.82
N ASP A 24 -11.87 0.25 -15.89
CA ASP A 24 -12.98 -0.18 -16.74
C ASP A 24 -12.91 -1.69 -16.96
N HIS A 25 -13.71 -2.44 -16.19
CA HIS A 25 -13.84 -3.89 -16.26
C HIS A 25 -12.49 -4.63 -16.17
N ILE A 26 -11.68 -4.27 -15.15
CA ILE A 26 -10.37 -4.87 -14.94
C ILE A 26 -10.50 -6.29 -14.42
N ASN A 27 -9.72 -7.20 -15.01
CA ASN A 27 -9.69 -8.62 -14.62
C ASN A 27 -8.24 -9.11 -14.59
N PHE A 28 -7.81 -9.67 -13.47
CA PHE A 28 -6.53 -10.39 -13.33
C PHE A 28 -6.51 -11.23 -12.05
N SER A 29 -5.54 -12.10 -11.94
CA SER A 29 -5.27 -12.88 -10.74
C SER A 29 -3.76 -12.94 -10.44
N ILE A 30 -3.41 -13.09 -9.16
CA ILE A 30 -2.04 -13.22 -8.68
C ILE A 30 -2.00 -14.40 -7.72
N GLU A 31 -1.02 -15.30 -7.90
CA GLU A 31 -0.81 -16.45 -7.03
C GLU A 31 -0.07 -16.04 -5.75
N GLN A 32 -0.20 -16.83 -4.71
CA GLN A 32 0.54 -16.61 -3.46
C GLN A 32 2.06 -16.70 -3.70
N GLY A 33 2.81 -15.71 -3.21
CA GLY A 33 4.26 -15.64 -3.37
C GLY A 33 4.73 -15.08 -4.73
N GLU A 34 3.80 -14.71 -5.60
CA GLU A 34 4.12 -14.12 -6.90
C GLU A 34 4.49 -12.63 -6.76
N VAL A 35 5.43 -12.18 -7.61
CA VAL A 35 5.71 -10.75 -7.80
C VAL A 35 5.03 -10.29 -9.07
N ALA A 36 4.00 -9.46 -8.93
CA ALA A 36 3.25 -8.90 -10.04
C ALA A 36 3.67 -7.46 -10.35
N VAL A 37 3.71 -7.09 -11.63
CA VAL A 37 4.02 -5.73 -12.08
C VAL A 37 2.86 -5.21 -12.94
N ILE A 38 2.29 -4.07 -12.53
CA ILE A 38 1.23 -3.38 -13.28
C ILE A 38 1.87 -2.35 -14.20
N LEU A 39 1.77 -2.55 -15.50
CA LEU A 39 2.35 -1.67 -16.53
C LEU A 39 1.25 -0.90 -17.26
N GLY A 40 1.59 0.29 -17.71
CA GLY A 40 0.70 1.13 -18.52
C GLY A 40 1.17 2.59 -18.56
N PRO A 41 0.61 3.40 -19.46
CA PRO A 41 0.92 4.83 -19.56
C PRO A 41 0.47 5.60 -18.32
N SER A 42 0.92 6.86 -18.20
CA SER A 42 0.42 7.77 -17.17
C SER A 42 -1.10 7.96 -17.33
N GLY A 43 -1.84 7.93 -16.22
CA GLY A 43 -3.30 8.04 -16.23
C GLY A 43 -4.08 6.76 -16.56
N ALA A 44 -3.39 5.61 -16.73
CA ALA A 44 -4.04 4.33 -17.04
C ALA A 44 -4.72 3.62 -15.84
N GLY A 45 -4.93 4.30 -14.71
CA GLY A 45 -5.60 3.71 -13.54
C GLY A 45 -4.73 2.80 -12.66
N LYS A 46 -3.42 2.67 -12.91
CA LYS A 46 -2.53 1.77 -12.14
C LYS A 46 -2.55 2.04 -10.63
N SER A 47 -2.41 3.30 -10.25
CA SER A 47 -2.45 3.69 -8.82
C SER A 47 -3.84 3.48 -8.22
N THR A 48 -4.90 3.61 -9.01
CA THR A 48 -6.27 3.33 -8.59
C THR A 48 -6.44 1.86 -8.24
N VAL A 49 -5.98 0.94 -9.10
CA VAL A 49 -5.99 -0.50 -8.82
C VAL A 49 -5.19 -0.81 -7.54
N LEU A 50 -3.98 -0.26 -7.40
CA LEU A 50 -3.16 -0.47 -6.19
C LEU A 50 -3.83 0.06 -4.92
N ASN A 51 -4.50 1.22 -5.00
CA ASN A 51 -5.22 1.80 -3.86
C ASN A 51 -6.42 0.93 -3.46
N ILE A 52 -7.13 0.36 -4.44
CA ILE A 52 -8.26 -0.55 -4.17
C ILE A 52 -7.76 -1.85 -3.55
N LEU A 53 -6.73 -2.49 -4.13
CA LEU A 53 -6.10 -3.68 -3.56
C LEU A 53 -5.55 -3.44 -2.15
N GLY A 54 -5.00 -2.25 -1.90
CA GLY A 54 -4.52 -1.84 -0.59
C GLY A 54 -5.60 -1.41 0.39
N GLY A 55 -6.88 -1.42 0.00
CA GLY A 55 -7.99 -0.99 0.86
C GLY A 55 -8.00 0.50 1.19
N MET A 56 -7.30 1.32 0.40
CA MET A 56 -7.31 2.79 0.54
C MET A 56 -8.46 3.45 -0.22
N ASP A 57 -9.00 2.74 -1.18
CA ASP A 57 -10.18 3.13 -1.95
C ASP A 57 -11.08 1.89 -2.15
N SER A 58 -12.29 2.07 -2.62
CA SER A 58 -13.23 1.01 -2.96
C SER A 58 -13.57 1.06 -4.45
N CYS A 59 -13.88 -0.07 -5.06
CA CYS A 59 -14.45 -0.11 -6.41
C CYS A 59 -15.93 0.27 -6.38
N ASP A 60 -16.45 0.71 -7.53
CA ASP A 60 -17.88 1.00 -7.70
C ASP A 60 -18.68 -0.25 -8.09
N SER A 61 -18.01 -1.20 -8.76
CA SER A 61 -18.57 -2.53 -9.06
C SER A 61 -17.45 -3.55 -9.28
N GLY A 62 -17.81 -4.82 -9.32
CA GLY A 62 -16.88 -5.93 -9.44
C GLY A 62 -16.57 -6.59 -8.10
N GLN A 63 -15.57 -7.46 -8.09
CA GLN A 63 -15.14 -8.20 -6.90
C GLN A 63 -13.62 -8.08 -6.74
N ILE A 64 -13.18 -7.95 -5.49
CA ILE A 64 -11.77 -7.96 -5.10
C ILE A 64 -11.59 -9.05 -4.05
N ILE A 65 -11.14 -10.21 -4.47
CA ILE A 65 -10.99 -11.37 -3.60
C ILE A 65 -9.52 -11.47 -3.17
N ILE A 66 -9.28 -11.45 -1.88
CA ILE A 66 -7.97 -11.62 -1.26
C ILE A 66 -8.04 -12.83 -0.32
N ASP A 67 -7.22 -13.84 -0.57
CA ASP A 67 -7.21 -15.10 0.20
C ASP A 67 -8.63 -15.69 0.40
N GLY A 68 -9.43 -15.67 -0.67
CA GLY A 68 -10.80 -16.19 -0.67
C GLY A 68 -11.86 -15.25 -0.07
N VAL A 69 -11.50 -14.05 0.37
CA VAL A 69 -12.42 -13.08 0.98
C VAL A 69 -12.62 -11.88 0.05
N ASP A 70 -13.87 -11.57 -0.28
CA ASP A 70 -14.21 -10.41 -1.11
C ASP A 70 -14.22 -9.12 -0.28
N ILE A 71 -13.21 -8.27 -0.47
CA ILE A 71 -13.06 -6.99 0.22
C ILE A 71 -13.79 -5.83 -0.47
N ALA A 72 -14.38 -6.03 -1.67
CA ALA A 72 -15.08 -4.97 -2.40
C ALA A 72 -16.27 -4.38 -1.62
N ASN A 73 -16.87 -5.19 -0.75
CA ASN A 73 -18.03 -4.81 0.06
C ASN A 73 -17.67 -4.36 1.49
N TYR A 74 -16.39 -4.26 1.82
CA TYR A 74 -15.94 -3.84 3.14
C TYR A 74 -16.31 -2.39 3.42
N ASN A 75 -16.82 -2.15 4.64
CA ASN A 75 -17.01 -0.79 5.16
C ASN A 75 -15.67 -0.16 5.60
N ALA A 76 -15.69 1.12 5.97
CA ALA A 76 -14.49 1.86 6.37
C ALA A 76 -13.72 1.23 7.56
N HIS A 77 -14.44 0.60 8.51
CA HIS A 77 -13.82 -0.07 9.65
C HIS A 77 -13.13 -1.38 9.23
N GLU A 78 -13.79 -2.18 8.40
CA GLU A 78 -13.24 -3.43 7.86
C GLU A 78 -12.02 -3.17 6.99
N LEU A 79 -12.05 -2.15 6.12
CA LEU A 79 -10.89 -1.72 5.34
C LEU A 79 -9.73 -1.23 6.23
N THR A 80 -10.03 -0.57 7.35
CA THR A 80 -8.99 -0.17 8.31
C THR A 80 -8.32 -1.37 8.96
N THR A 81 -9.10 -2.39 9.33
CA THR A 81 -8.58 -3.65 9.88
C THR A 81 -7.74 -4.40 8.85
N TYR A 82 -8.22 -4.49 7.62
CA TYR A 82 -7.51 -5.08 6.49
C TYR A 82 -6.15 -4.41 6.26
N ARG A 83 -6.11 -3.07 6.18
CA ARG A 83 -4.84 -2.33 6.02
C ARG A 83 -3.87 -2.55 7.16
N ARG A 84 -4.39 -2.71 8.38
CA ARG A 84 -3.55 -2.93 9.58
C ARG A 84 -2.87 -4.28 9.57
N ASN A 85 -3.59 -5.33 9.16
CA ASN A 85 -3.18 -6.71 9.37
C ASN A 85 -2.60 -7.36 8.12
N ASP A 86 -3.05 -6.97 6.93
CA ASP A 86 -2.84 -7.73 5.71
C ASP A 86 -2.04 -6.98 4.65
N VAL A 87 -1.84 -5.65 4.79
CA VAL A 87 -1.22 -4.82 3.75
C VAL A 87 -0.05 -3.99 4.27
N GLY A 88 1.10 -4.12 3.62
CA GLY A 88 2.21 -3.17 3.71
C GLY A 88 2.20 -2.23 2.49
N PHE A 89 2.26 -0.93 2.69
CA PHE A 89 2.21 0.07 1.62
C PHE A 89 3.51 0.85 1.52
N VAL A 90 4.14 0.81 0.34
CA VAL A 90 5.31 1.64 0.02
C VAL A 90 4.90 2.69 -1.00
N PHE A 91 4.93 3.96 -0.60
CA PHE A 91 4.50 5.08 -1.44
C PHE A 91 5.63 5.62 -2.32
N GLN A 92 5.26 6.24 -3.45
CA GLN A 92 6.19 6.91 -4.36
C GLN A 92 6.95 8.07 -3.69
N PHE A 93 6.28 8.79 -2.79
CA PHE A 93 6.84 9.93 -2.04
C PHE A 93 7.03 9.53 -0.58
N TYR A 94 7.93 8.70 -0.27
CA TYR A 94 8.37 8.18 1.03
C TYR A 94 7.36 8.26 2.21
N ASN A 95 6.59 9.34 2.34
CA ASN A 95 5.58 9.62 3.38
C ASN A 95 6.12 9.51 4.82
N LEU A 96 7.40 9.82 5.00
CA LEU A 96 8.00 9.89 6.32
C LEU A 96 7.57 11.17 7.05
N VAL A 97 7.37 11.05 8.35
CA VAL A 97 7.09 12.19 9.24
C VAL A 97 8.39 12.97 9.43
N PRO A 98 8.49 14.24 8.97
CA PRO A 98 9.77 14.95 8.88
C PRO A 98 10.38 15.28 10.25
N ASN A 99 9.55 15.35 11.29
CA ASN A 99 9.98 15.68 12.67
C ASN A 99 10.36 14.45 13.50
N LEU A 100 10.26 13.26 12.92
CA LEU A 100 10.65 12.01 13.54
C LEU A 100 11.93 11.48 12.89
N THR A 101 12.81 10.85 13.69
CA THR A 101 13.99 10.14 13.19
C THR A 101 13.59 8.93 12.35
N ALA A 102 14.54 8.29 11.67
CA ALA A 102 14.30 7.05 10.95
C ALA A 102 13.69 5.98 11.87
N LYS A 103 14.25 5.79 13.07
CA LYS A 103 13.74 4.84 14.06
C LYS A 103 12.31 5.18 14.49
N GLU A 104 12.05 6.43 14.87
CA GLU A 104 10.72 6.87 15.31
C GLU A 104 9.66 6.75 14.21
N ASN A 105 10.02 6.90 12.93
CA ASN A 105 9.11 6.64 11.81
C ASN A 105 8.72 5.16 11.72
N VAL A 106 9.66 4.24 11.92
CA VAL A 106 9.40 2.80 11.94
C VAL A 106 8.61 2.41 13.20
N GLU A 107 8.97 2.97 14.37
CA GLU A 107 8.23 2.76 15.63
C GLU A 107 6.77 3.18 15.50
N LEU A 108 6.49 4.28 14.80
CA LEU A 108 5.12 4.74 14.57
C LEU A 108 4.28 3.70 13.82
N ALA A 109 4.86 3.06 12.81
CA ALA A 109 4.21 1.97 12.08
C ALA A 109 4.05 0.71 12.95
N SER A 110 5.05 0.36 13.75
CA SER A 110 5.01 -0.80 14.62
C SER A 110 3.93 -0.75 15.70
N GLN A 111 3.52 0.46 16.13
CA GLN A 111 2.49 0.64 17.17
C GLN A 111 1.08 0.21 16.73
N ILE A 112 0.83 0.08 15.44
CA ILE A 112 -0.50 -0.28 14.91
C ILE A 112 -0.62 -1.77 14.57
N VAL A 113 0.47 -2.54 14.67
CA VAL A 113 0.55 -3.96 14.34
C VAL A 113 0.72 -4.78 15.62
N GLU A 114 0.00 -5.89 15.78
CA GLU A 114 0.04 -6.70 17.00
C GLU A 114 1.37 -7.45 17.17
N GLU A 115 1.95 -7.95 16.08
CA GLU A 115 3.22 -8.72 16.07
C GLU A 115 4.29 -7.98 15.27
N ALA A 116 4.53 -6.72 15.62
CA ALA A 116 5.54 -5.92 14.95
C ALA A 116 6.96 -6.43 15.23
N LEU A 117 7.82 -6.37 14.22
CA LEU A 117 9.25 -6.60 14.39
C LEU A 117 9.90 -5.45 15.16
N ASP A 118 11.06 -5.70 15.76
CA ASP A 118 11.83 -4.65 16.43
C ASP A 118 12.33 -3.61 15.42
N PRO A 119 12.01 -2.31 15.59
CA PRO A 119 12.40 -1.26 14.67
C PRO A 119 13.91 -1.15 14.42
N GLU A 120 14.74 -1.40 15.44
CA GLU A 120 16.20 -1.35 15.29
C GLU A 120 16.70 -2.52 14.43
N GLU A 121 16.16 -3.72 14.66
CA GLU A 121 16.53 -4.89 13.88
C GLU A 121 16.15 -4.72 12.41
N VAL A 122 14.96 -4.21 12.12
CA VAL A 122 14.51 -3.97 10.74
C VAL A 122 15.37 -2.92 10.04
N LEU A 123 15.72 -1.83 10.73
CA LEU A 123 16.62 -0.81 10.21
C LEU A 123 18.04 -1.34 9.96
N LEU A 124 18.52 -2.25 10.80
CA LEU A 124 19.79 -2.94 10.55
C LEU A 124 19.72 -3.81 9.28
N GLN A 125 18.63 -4.57 9.08
CA GLN A 125 18.42 -5.42 7.91
C GLN A 125 18.41 -4.63 6.59
N VAL A 126 17.86 -3.42 6.58
CA VAL A 126 17.86 -2.54 5.41
C VAL A 126 19.14 -1.67 5.31
N GLY A 127 20.15 -1.90 6.16
CA GLY A 127 21.45 -1.23 6.12
C GLY A 127 21.46 0.20 6.66
N LEU A 128 20.53 0.54 7.56
CA LEU A 128 20.38 1.88 8.15
C LEU A 128 20.79 1.96 9.62
N GLY A 129 21.51 0.98 10.15
CA GLY A 129 21.91 0.95 11.56
C GLY A 129 22.63 2.19 12.06
N ARG A 130 23.45 2.84 11.22
CA ARG A 130 24.14 4.09 11.55
C ARG A 130 23.32 5.36 11.33
N ARG A 131 22.11 5.21 10.80
CA ARG A 131 21.19 6.29 10.41
C ARG A 131 19.92 6.34 11.24
N MET A 132 19.75 5.46 12.22
CA MET A 132 18.54 5.33 13.04
C MET A 132 18.08 6.64 13.66
N ASN A 133 19.03 7.48 14.11
CA ASN A 133 18.75 8.75 14.77
C ASN A 133 18.77 9.97 13.82
N ASN A 134 18.89 9.75 12.51
CA ASN A 134 18.82 10.81 11.51
C ASN A 134 17.36 11.13 11.16
N PHE A 135 17.08 12.42 10.95
CA PHE A 135 15.80 12.88 10.42
C PHE A 135 15.73 12.68 8.89
N PRO A 136 14.55 12.58 8.31
CA PRO A 136 14.39 12.40 6.85
C PRO A 136 15.21 13.38 6.01
N ALA A 137 15.26 14.66 6.41
CA ALA A 137 16.07 15.68 5.72
C ALA A 137 17.59 15.40 5.71
N GLN A 138 18.09 14.53 6.57
CA GLN A 138 19.48 14.13 6.69
C GLN A 138 19.78 12.82 5.94
N LEU A 139 18.77 12.23 5.30
CA LEU A 139 18.84 10.97 4.57
C LEU A 139 18.80 11.24 3.08
N SER A 140 19.55 10.47 2.31
CA SER A 140 19.42 10.43 0.86
C SER A 140 18.05 9.83 0.45
N GLY A 141 17.60 10.06 -0.78
CA GLY A 141 16.35 9.49 -1.28
C GLY A 141 16.30 7.95 -1.16
N GLY A 142 17.42 7.27 -1.46
CA GLY A 142 17.51 5.81 -1.28
C GLY A 142 17.48 5.35 0.19
N GLU A 143 18.01 6.16 1.12
CA GLU A 143 17.91 5.89 2.56
C GLU A 143 16.48 6.12 3.06
N GLN A 144 15.81 7.21 2.63
CA GLN A 144 14.40 7.45 2.93
C GLN A 144 13.50 6.32 2.42
N GLN A 145 13.76 5.83 1.20
CA GLN A 145 13.02 4.69 0.64
C GLN A 145 13.21 3.43 1.50
N ARG A 146 14.42 3.17 1.99
CA ARG A 146 14.67 2.02 2.87
C ARG A 146 14.01 2.16 4.25
N VAL A 147 13.88 3.38 4.79
CA VAL A 147 13.08 3.64 6.00
C VAL A 147 11.61 3.31 5.75
N THR A 148 11.08 3.68 4.57
CA THR A 148 9.69 3.40 4.19
C THR A 148 9.41 1.89 4.04
N ILE A 149 10.42 1.11 3.65
CA ILE A 149 10.31 -0.35 3.50
C ILE A 149 10.43 -1.05 4.86
N ALA A 150 11.21 -0.48 5.78
CA ALA A 150 11.41 -0.99 7.14
C ALA A 150 10.13 -0.86 7.99
#